data_d3326a772322ca6b818fbb45ce7c94f0
#
_entry.id   d3326a772322ca6b818fbb45ce7c94f0
#
_cell.length_a   1.000
_cell.length_b   1.000
_cell.length_c   1.000
_cell.angle_alpha   90.00
_cell.angle_beta   90.00
_cell.angle_gamma   90.00
#
_symmetry.space_group_name_H-M   'P 1'
#
loop_
_entity.id
_entity.type
_entity.pdbx_description
1 polymer ?
#
loop_
_entity_poly.entity_id
_entity_poly.type
_entity_poly.pdbx_seq_one_letter_code
_entity_poly.pdbx_strand_id
1 'polypeptide(L)'
;MILAWYEKLADAKDRVLLEKREFASGMSGNHPPHFHNAIEITVCLEGEAEFFVNGNAYPITRGTVCFANALDIHKYKFGKGAVRYVAVISAEVLKAVGCDINTVFPTVVNDSEFFQELKNLFEIAEKNWDPGDRMIKLGFAGMLLSSAKRVAITDSEKRSGRYSAATIDMLQYISSNSEKPLTAESVAAHFGYTPNYFSSIFKKSTGVTFKEYLNFCRVVSYQRLRERDESLSVVDAAERCGFGSVKTLYRACKRSKIMQTYYDVVVNDEKS
;
A
#
# COMPACT_ATOMS: atom_id res chain seq x y z
N MET A 1 14.09 -3.74 -9.67
CA MET A 1 12.62 -3.66 -9.83
C MET A 1 12.01 -3.94 -8.47
N ILE A 2 11.02 -3.16 -8.03
CA ILE A 2 10.38 -3.31 -6.71
C ILE A 2 9.14 -4.19 -6.91
N LEU A 3 9.08 -5.30 -6.20
CA LEU A 3 7.88 -6.10 -6.10
C LEU A 3 6.93 -5.37 -5.14
N ALA A 4 5.70 -5.12 -5.55
CA ALA A 4 4.72 -4.39 -4.78
C ALA A 4 3.41 -5.18 -4.67
N TRP A 5 2.78 -5.09 -3.50
CA TRP A 5 1.50 -5.74 -3.22
C TRP A 5 0.33 -4.78 -3.46
N TYR A 6 -0.74 -5.30 -4.05
CA TYR A 6 -1.97 -4.52 -4.21
C TYR A 6 -2.79 -4.53 -2.91
N GLU A 7 -2.98 -3.37 -2.32
CA GLU A 7 -3.73 -3.23 -1.08
C GLU A 7 -5.24 -3.06 -1.31
N LYS A 8 -5.94 -4.16 -1.46
CA LYS A 8 -7.40 -4.19 -1.68
C LYS A 8 -8.21 -3.42 -0.63
N LEU A 9 -7.74 -3.39 0.61
CA LEU A 9 -8.46 -2.71 1.69
C LEU A 9 -8.54 -1.19 1.48
N ALA A 10 -7.59 -0.60 0.78
CA ALA A 10 -7.60 0.83 0.46
C ALA A 10 -8.71 1.20 -0.53
N ASP A 11 -9.17 0.24 -1.34
CA ASP A 11 -10.21 0.44 -2.36
C ASP A 11 -11.62 0.09 -1.85
N ALA A 12 -11.77 -0.26 -0.57
CA ALA A 12 -13.11 -0.54 -0.03
C ALA A 12 -14.00 0.69 -0.22
N LYS A 13 -15.26 0.42 -0.61
CA LYS A 13 -16.28 1.47 -0.77
C LYS A 13 -16.32 2.38 0.46
N ASP A 14 -16.46 3.66 0.25
CA ASP A 14 -16.52 4.70 1.28
C ASP A 14 -15.31 4.70 2.24
N ARG A 15 -14.16 4.13 1.85
CA ARG A 15 -13.01 4.11 2.73
C ARG A 15 -12.34 5.48 2.77
N VAL A 16 -12.34 6.05 3.96
CA VAL A 16 -11.38 7.05 4.41
C VAL A 16 -10.72 6.46 5.64
N LEU A 17 -9.42 6.20 5.57
CA LEU A 17 -8.58 5.90 6.72
C LEU A 17 -8.07 7.24 7.26
N LEU A 18 -8.18 7.45 8.56
CA LEU A 18 -7.43 8.45 9.31
C LEU A 18 -6.72 7.72 10.44
N GLU A 19 -5.41 7.84 10.52
CA GLU A 19 -4.62 7.18 11.54
C GLU A 19 -3.44 8.06 11.96
N LYS A 20 -3.22 8.16 13.27
CA LYS A 20 -1.97 8.65 13.85
C LYS A 20 -1.13 7.45 14.25
N ARG A 21 0.10 7.40 13.78
CA ARG A 21 1.05 6.33 14.13
C ARG A 21 2.30 6.88 14.78
N GLU A 22 2.69 6.23 15.87
CA GLU A 22 3.94 6.45 16.56
C GLU A 22 4.81 5.19 16.46
N PHE A 23 6.04 5.34 16.05
CA PHE A 23 6.97 4.23 15.93
C PHE A 23 7.88 4.19 17.15
N ALA A 24 7.51 3.38 18.14
CA ALA A 24 8.27 3.21 19.37
C ALA A 24 9.71 2.71 19.09
N SER A 25 10.60 2.87 20.05
CA SER A 25 11.98 2.45 19.94
C SER A 25 12.08 0.93 19.71
N GLY A 26 12.60 0.53 18.55
CA GLY A 26 12.80 -0.87 18.18
C GLY A 26 11.87 -1.41 17.10
N MET A 27 10.76 -0.72 16.79
CA MET A 27 9.91 -1.05 15.66
C MET A 27 10.30 -0.19 14.46
N SER A 28 10.97 -0.77 13.49
CA SER A 28 11.03 -0.18 12.15
C SER A 28 9.70 -0.48 11.46
N GLY A 29 8.88 0.52 11.24
CA GLY A 29 7.62 0.38 10.49
C GLY A 29 7.90 0.11 9.01
N ASN A 30 8.42 -1.06 8.69
CA ASN A 30 8.67 -1.49 7.32
C ASN A 30 7.38 -2.06 6.72
N HIS A 31 6.53 -1.18 6.17
CA HIS A 31 5.50 -1.66 5.28
C HIS A 31 6.12 -2.20 3.98
N PRO A 32 5.70 -3.38 3.49
CA PRO A 32 6.17 -3.86 2.19
C PRO A 32 5.80 -2.87 1.09
N PRO A 33 6.54 -2.84 -0.01
CA PRO A 33 6.13 -2.07 -1.17
C PRO A 33 4.72 -2.50 -1.60
N HIS A 34 3.81 -1.54 -1.69
CA HIS A 34 2.42 -1.77 -2.05
C HIS A 34 1.90 -0.67 -2.97
N PHE A 35 0.74 -0.88 -3.54
CA PHE A 35 0.00 0.10 -4.31
C PHE A 35 -1.50 -0.14 -4.17
N HIS A 36 -2.30 0.89 -4.39
CA HIS A 36 -3.75 0.85 -4.31
C HIS A 36 -4.36 1.90 -5.25
N ASN A 37 -5.64 1.75 -5.56
CA ASN A 37 -6.41 2.73 -6.35
C ASN A 37 -7.05 3.78 -5.41
N ALA A 38 -6.20 4.42 -4.61
CA ALA A 38 -6.56 5.45 -3.64
C ALA A 38 -5.46 6.49 -3.59
N ILE A 39 -5.74 7.67 -3.05
CA ILE A 39 -4.70 8.66 -2.72
C ILE A 39 -4.34 8.49 -1.25
N GLU A 40 -3.04 8.36 -0.97
CA GLU A 40 -2.51 8.40 0.40
C GLU A 40 -1.81 9.72 0.67
N ILE A 41 -2.13 10.34 1.80
CA ILE A 41 -1.52 11.58 2.28
C ILE A 41 -0.90 11.30 3.64
N THR A 42 0.40 11.51 3.77
CA THR A 42 1.13 11.36 5.02
C THR A 42 1.70 12.71 5.46
N VAL A 43 1.47 13.07 6.72
CA VAL A 43 2.02 14.29 7.36
C VAL A 43 3.01 13.85 8.43
N CYS A 44 4.31 14.15 8.24
CA CYS A 44 5.36 13.81 9.20
C CYS A 44 5.39 14.81 10.34
N LEU A 45 5.01 14.37 11.56
CA LEU A 45 4.92 15.23 12.74
C LEU A 45 6.24 15.30 13.51
N GLU A 46 6.94 14.16 13.62
CA GLU A 46 8.20 14.03 14.34
C GLU A 46 9.10 12.97 13.72
N GLY A 47 10.42 13.08 13.98
CA GLY A 47 11.42 12.11 13.56
C GLY A 47 11.76 12.21 12.07
N GLU A 48 12.40 11.15 11.59
CA GLU A 48 12.90 11.01 10.23
C GLU A 48 12.38 9.71 9.62
N ALA A 49 12.19 9.70 8.30
CA ALA A 49 11.85 8.52 7.55
C ALA A 49 12.35 8.62 6.11
N GLU A 50 12.29 7.52 5.37
CA GLU A 50 12.46 7.48 3.93
C GLU A 50 11.12 7.06 3.29
N PHE A 51 10.63 7.86 2.36
CA PHE A 51 9.49 7.56 1.52
C PHE A 51 9.95 7.10 0.14
N PHE A 52 9.56 5.92 -0.25
CA PHE A 52 9.91 5.35 -1.55
C PHE A 52 8.67 5.34 -2.44
N VAL A 53 8.78 5.96 -3.61
CA VAL A 53 7.72 5.98 -4.62
C VAL A 53 8.29 5.63 -5.97
N ASN A 54 7.72 4.62 -6.63
CA ASN A 54 8.10 4.18 -7.98
C ASN A 54 9.62 3.96 -8.16
N GLY A 55 10.30 3.53 -7.08
CA GLY A 55 11.74 3.23 -7.07
C GLY A 55 12.65 4.39 -6.68
N ASN A 56 12.13 5.59 -6.51
CA ASN A 56 12.87 6.75 -6.00
C ASN A 56 12.71 6.85 -4.48
N ALA A 57 13.77 7.24 -3.80
CA ALA A 57 13.78 7.48 -2.35
C ALA A 57 13.74 8.99 -2.08
N TYR A 58 12.88 9.37 -1.13
CA TYR A 58 12.72 10.75 -0.67
C TYR A 58 12.92 10.79 0.84
N PRO A 59 13.94 11.50 1.35
CA PRO A 59 14.07 11.73 2.79
C PRO A 59 12.92 12.61 3.25
N ILE A 60 12.30 12.25 4.37
CA ILE A 60 11.22 13.00 4.98
C ILE A 60 11.52 13.24 6.45
N THR A 61 11.24 14.44 6.90
CA THR A 61 11.45 14.90 8.28
C THR A 61 10.19 15.60 8.78
N ARG A 62 10.20 16.03 10.03
CA ARG A 62 9.12 16.88 10.55
C ARG A 62 8.83 18.06 9.61
N GLY A 63 7.56 18.29 9.33
CA GLY A 63 7.09 19.35 8.44
C GLY A 63 6.90 18.93 6.99
N THR A 64 7.28 17.70 6.65
CA THR A 64 7.09 17.16 5.30
C THR A 64 5.68 16.58 5.13
N VAL A 65 5.04 16.89 4.00
CA VAL A 65 3.81 16.25 3.52
C VAL A 65 4.15 15.37 2.32
N CYS A 66 3.69 14.12 2.33
CA CYS A 66 3.93 13.16 1.26
C CYS A 66 2.62 12.72 0.61
N PHE A 67 2.67 12.48 -0.69
CA PHE A 67 1.56 11.90 -1.45
C PHE A 67 2.01 10.63 -2.17
N ALA A 68 1.23 9.54 -1.97
CA ALA A 68 1.20 8.45 -2.92
C ALA A 68 -0.07 8.60 -3.76
N ASN A 69 0.10 8.89 -5.05
CA ASN A 69 -1.02 8.99 -5.97
C ASN A 69 -1.60 7.60 -6.26
N ALA A 70 -2.80 7.55 -6.83
CA ALA A 70 -3.40 6.30 -7.24
C ALA A 70 -2.41 5.47 -8.09
N LEU A 71 -2.27 4.18 -7.73
CA LEU A 71 -1.40 3.21 -8.38
C LEU A 71 0.12 3.48 -8.27
N ASP A 72 0.55 4.47 -7.50
CA ASP A 72 1.97 4.62 -7.17
C ASP A 72 2.41 3.44 -6.30
N ILE A 73 3.51 2.77 -6.70
CA ILE A 73 4.15 1.77 -5.84
C ILE A 73 4.93 2.50 -4.77
N HIS A 74 4.54 2.32 -3.52
CA HIS A 74 5.16 3.06 -2.42
C HIS A 74 5.41 2.20 -1.19
N LYS A 75 6.32 2.66 -0.34
CA LYS A 75 6.60 2.15 0.99
C LYS A 75 7.24 3.24 1.84
N TYR A 76 7.17 3.05 3.15
CA TYR A 76 7.91 3.89 4.11
C TYR A 76 8.89 3.04 4.91
N LYS A 77 9.99 3.68 5.30
CA LYS A 77 10.94 3.18 6.28
C LYS A 77 11.09 4.24 7.36
N PHE A 78 10.43 4.03 8.49
CA PHE A 78 10.41 4.96 9.60
C PHE A 78 11.60 4.77 10.52
N GLY A 79 12.23 5.88 10.92
CA GLY A 79 13.19 5.92 12.01
C GLY A 79 12.50 5.77 13.38
N LYS A 80 13.34 5.57 14.41
CA LYS A 80 12.91 5.51 15.80
C LYS A 80 12.28 6.84 16.23
N GLY A 81 11.12 6.77 16.89
CA GLY A 81 10.42 7.96 17.40
C GLY A 81 9.73 8.79 16.32
N ALA A 82 9.61 8.28 15.11
CA ALA A 82 8.83 8.96 14.07
C ALA A 82 7.32 8.94 14.42
N VAL A 83 6.68 10.09 14.24
CA VAL A 83 5.23 10.26 14.42
C VAL A 83 4.65 10.83 13.14
N ARG A 84 3.54 10.24 12.67
CA ARG A 84 2.85 10.71 11.47
C ARG A 84 1.35 10.64 11.58
N TYR A 85 0.66 11.49 10.83
CA TYR A 85 -0.69 11.23 10.36
C TYR A 85 -0.66 10.57 8.99
N VAL A 86 -1.65 9.70 8.73
CA VAL A 86 -1.90 9.16 7.39
C VAL A 86 -3.39 9.17 7.09
N ALA A 87 -3.74 9.59 5.89
CA ALA A 87 -5.08 9.43 5.32
C ALA A 87 -4.98 8.63 4.03
N VAL A 88 -5.85 7.61 3.88
CA VAL A 88 -6.03 6.89 2.62
C VAL A 88 -7.46 7.10 2.16
N ILE A 89 -7.64 7.68 0.96
CA ILE A 89 -8.93 8.12 0.43
C ILE A 89 -9.21 7.32 -0.84
N SER A 90 -10.24 6.46 -0.79
CA SER A 90 -10.63 5.59 -1.92
C SER A 90 -11.14 6.39 -3.13
N ALA A 91 -11.07 5.77 -4.32
CA ALA A 91 -11.55 6.35 -5.56
C ALA A 91 -13.03 6.77 -5.51
N GLU A 92 -13.88 6.01 -4.80
CA GLU A 92 -15.30 6.37 -4.62
C GLU A 92 -15.47 7.65 -3.79
N VAL A 93 -14.72 7.78 -2.72
CA VAL A 93 -14.75 8.99 -1.88
C VAL A 93 -14.20 10.19 -2.65
N LEU A 94 -13.09 10.02 -3.39
CA LEU A 94 -12.56 11.07 -4.28
C LEU A 94 -13.65 11.59 -5.21
N LYS A 95 -14.36 10.69 -5.90
CA LYS A 95 -15.48 11.04 -6.78
C LYS A 95 -16.61 11.76 -6.02
N ALA A 96 -16.96 11.28 -4.82
CA ALA A 96 -18.04 11.86 -4.03
C ALA A 96 -17.75 13.30 -3.58
N VAL A 97 -16.48 13.66 -3.36
CA VAL A 97 -16.05 15.02 -2.99
C VAL A 97 -15.59 15.85 -4.21
N GLY A 98 -15.82 15.38 -5.43
CA GLY A 98 -15.49 16.10 -6.66
C GLY A 98 -13.99 16.19 -6.96
N CYS A 99 -13.22 15.22 -6.53
CA CYS A 99 -11.80 15.09 -6.87
C CYS A 99 -11.61 13.97 -7.91
N ASP A 100 -10.93 14.27 -9.02
CA ASP A 100 -10.58 13.25 -10.02
C ASP A 100 -9.46 12.37 -9.45
N ILE A 101 -9.61 11.05 -9.56
CA ILE A 101 -8.59 10.05 -9.18
C ILE A 101 -7.28 10.26 -9.97
N ASN A 102 -7.37 10.86 -11.17
CA ASN A 102 -6.21 11.18 -12.00
C ASN A 102 -5.54 12.52 -11.61
N THR A 103 -6.06 13.22 -10.61
CA THR A 103 -5.36 14.39 -10.05
C THR A 103 -4.01 13.94 -9.52
N VAL A 104 -2.93 14.57 -9.98
CA VAL A 104 -1.57 14.23 -9.58
C VAL A 104 -1.08 15.24 -8.55
N PHE A 105 -0.60 14.71 -7.43
CA PHE A 105 0.04 15.50 -6.38
C PHE A 105 1.55 15.26 -6.40
N PRO A 106 2.37 16.26 -6.01
CA PRO A 106 3.81 16.07 -5.89
C PRO A 106 4.12 15.03 -4.81
N THR A 107 5.14 14.21 -5.03
CA THR A 107 5.50 13.14 -4.08
C THR A 107 5.80 13.67 -2.69
N VAL A 108 6.46 14.82 -2.60
CA VAL A 108 6.88 15.47 -1.35
C VAL A 108 6.67 16.96 -1.45
N VAL A 109 6.12 17.56 -0.39
CA VAL A 109 5.94 19.00 -0.22
C VAL A 109 6.58 19.42 1.10
N ASN A 110 7.51 20.39 1.02
CA ASN A 110 8.19 20.98 2.17
C ASN A 110 7.77 22.46 2.27
N ASP A 111 6.51 22.70 2.61
CA ASP A 111 5.92 24.01 2.83
C ASP A 111 5.34 24.07 4.24
N SER A 112 5.83 25.00 5.05
CA SER A 112 5.47 25.08 6.47
C SER A 112 4.03 25.49 6.71
N GLU A 113 3.47 26.36 5.86
CA GLU A 113 2.08 26.79 5.97
C GLU A 113 1.13 25.66 5.57
N PHE A 114 1.43 25.00 4.45
CA PHE A 114 0.69 23.84 3.98
C PHE A 114 0.72 22.68 4.98
N PHE A 115 1.90 22.38 5.54
CA PHE A 115 2.04 21.38 6.60
C PHE A 115 1.17 21.71 7.80
N GLN A 116 1.20 22.96 8.30
CA GLN A 116 0.44 23.35 9.48
C GLN A 116 -1.07 23.28 9.22
N GLU A 117 -1.51 23.67 8.03
CA GLU A 117 -2.90 23.55 7.62
C GLU A 117 -3.37 22.09 7.64
N LEU A 118 -2.64 21.18 6.97
CA LEU A 118 -3.02 19.78 6.95
C LEU A 118 -2.97 19.16 8.35
N LYS A 119 -1.94 19.45 9.14
CA LYS A 119 -1.84 18.99 10.53
C LYS A 119 -3.08 19.38 11.33
N ASN A 120 -3.53 20.63 11.24
CA ASN A 120 -4.72 21.11 11.94
C ASN A 120 -6.00 20.37 11.48
N LEU A 121 -6.15 20.08 10.18
CA LEU A 121 -7.27 19.30 9.67
C LEU A 121 -7.28 17.87 10.24
N PHE A 122 -6.12 17.22 10.32
CA PHE A 122 -5.99 15.90 10.93
C PHE A 122 -6.34 15.93 12.43
N GLU A 123 -5.86 16.92 13.17
CA GLU A 123 -6.13 17.06 14.61
C GLU A 123 -7.62 17.32 14.91
N ILE A 124 -8.30 18.12 14.08
CA ILE A 124 -9.72 18.36 14.19
C ILE A 124 -10.51 17.08 13.90
N ALA A 125 -10.13 16.39 12.82
CA ALA A 125 -10.79 15.16 12.43
C ALA A 125 -10.59 14.04 13.47
N GLU A 126 -9.37 13.86 14.00
CA GLU A 126 -9.04 12.84 14.99
C GLU A 126 -9.94 12.93 16.23
N LYS A 127 -10.23 14.15 16.72
CA LYS A 127 -11.08 14.38 17.89
C LYS A 127 -12.52 13.92 17.72
N ASN A 128 -13.02 13.91 16.48
CA ASN A 128 -14.41 13.59 16.16
C ASN A 128 -14.51 12.34 15.29
N TRP A 129 -13.42 11.57 15.14
CA TRP A 129 -13.36 10.48 14.17
C TRP A 129 -14.30 9.33 14.52
N ASP A 130 -15.26 9.11 13.64
CA ASP A 130 -16.09 7.92 13.62
C ASP A 130 -15.98 7.27 12.22
N PRO A 131 -15.33 6.09 12.09
CA PRO A 131 -15.19 5.41 10.81
C PRO A 131 -16.54 4.91 10.25
N GLY A 132 -17.60 4.87 11.05
CA GLY A 132 -18.98 4.57 10.63
C GLY A 132 -19.71 5.78 10.06
N ASP A 133 -19.34 6.99 10.47
CA ASP A 133 -20.00 8.21 10.03
C ASP A 133 -19.50 8.67 8.65
N ARG A 134 -20.39 8.55 7.66
CA ARG A 134 -20.10 8.96 6.28
C ARG A 134 -19.91 10.47 6.15
N MET A 135 -20.61 11.28 6.93
CA MET A 135 -20.52 12.75 6.85
C MET A 135 -19.16 13.22 7.33
N ILE A 136 -18.66 12.67 8.44
CA ILE A 136 -17.31 12.98 8.97
C ILE A 136 -16.24 12.58 7.95
N LYS A 137 -16.34 11.39 7.35
CA LYS A 137 -15.41 10.92 6.33
C LYS A 137 -15.38 11.83 5.11
N LEU A 138 -16.53 12.18 4.55
CA LEU A 138 -16.61 13.03 3.37
C LEU A 138 -16.18 14.47 3.68
N GLY A 139 -16.55 15.01 4.84
CA GLY A 139 -16.12 16.33 5.29
C GLY A 139 -14.61 16.42 5.42
N PHE A 140 -13.98 15.48 6.11
CA PHE A 140 -12.53 15.42 6.24
C PHE A 140 -11.83 15.26 4.89
N ALA A 141 -12.25 14.30 4.06
CA ALA A 141 -11.67 14.08 2.75
C ALA A 141 -11.81 15.32 1.84
N GLY A 142 -12.99 15.96 1.87
CA GLY A 142 -13.25 17.16 1.09
C GLY A 142 -12.35 18.34 1.46
N MET A 143 -12.20 18.62 2.75
CA MET A 143 -11.32 19.68 3.24
C MET A 143 -9.84 19.37 2.93
N LEU A 144 -9.39 18.16 3.23
CA LEU A 144 -8.00 17.73 3.00
C LEU A 144 -7.61 17.83 1.52
N LEU A 145 -8.47 17.35 0.62
CA LEU A 145 -8.23 17.38 -0.81
C LEU A 145 -8.38 18.79 -1.39
N SER A 146 -9.27 19.62 -0.84
CA SER A 146 -9.39 21.03 -1.24
C SER A 146 -8.10 21.79 -0.97
N SER A 147 -7.52 21.60 0.21
CA SER A 147 -6.20 22.15 0.56
C SER A 147 -5.10 21.59 -0.34
N ALA A 148 -5.09 20.27 -0.58
CA ALA A 148 -4.09 19.61 -1.42
C ALA A 148 -4.14 20.06 -2.89
N LYS A 149 -5.29 20.46 -3.42
CA LYS A 149 -5.42 20.94 -4.82
C LYS A 149 -4.51 22.14 -5.13
N ARG A 150 -4.11 22.93 -4.13
CA ARG A 150 -3.21 24.08 -4.34
C ARG A 150 -1.81 23.66 -4.77
N VAL A 151 -1.39 22.45 -4.42
CA VAL A 151 -0.09 21.89 -4.78
C VAL A 151 -0.20 20.84 -5.91
N ALA A 152 -1.40 20.63 -6.48
CA ALA A 152 -1.60 19.67 -7.55
C ALA A 152 -0.80 20.05 -8.81
N ILE A 153 -0.20 19.03 -9.44
CA ILE A 153 0.59 19.20 -10.66
C ILE A 153 -0.37 19.32 -11.87
N THR A 154 -0.16 20.31 -12.69
CA THR A 154 -0.93 20.55 -13.91
C THR A 154 -0.54 19.59 -15.04
N ASP A 155 -1.40 19.45 -16.06
CA ASP A 155 -1.33 18.45 -17.15
C ASP A 155 0.01 18.29 -17.89
N SER A 156 0.87 19.29 -17.89
CA SER A 156 2.16 19.25 -18.60
C SER A 156 3.22 18.33 -17.97
N GLU A 157 3.01 17.92 -16.71
CA GLU A 157 3.94 17.11 -15.93
C GLU A 157 3.38 15.72 -15.59
N LYS A 158 2.36 15.25 -16.32
CA LYS A 158 1.73 13.94 -16.06
C LYS A 158 2.76 12.83 -16.01
N ARG A 159 2.77 12.12 -14.89
CA ARG A 159 3.59 10.93 -14.68
C ARG A 159 3.18 9.84 -15.68
N SER A 160 4.13 9.37 -16.47
CA SER A 160 4.00 8.06 -17.11
C SER A 160 4.03 7.01 -16.00
N GLY A 161 2.90 6.37 -15.73
CA GLY A 161 2.84 5.26 -14.78
C GLY A 161 3.87 4.20 -15.14
N ARG A 162 4.53 3.60 -14.14
CA ARG A 162 5.55 2.55 -14.32
C ARG A 162 5.02 1.31 -15.02
N TYR A 163 3.72 1.06 -14.87
CA TYR A 163 3.04 -0.09 -15.46
C TYR A 163 1.93 0.35 -16.41
N SER A 164 1.71 -0.45 -17.46
CA SER A 164 0.52 -0.29 -18.30
C SER A 164 -0.75 -0.65 -17.51
N ALA A 165 -1.91 -0.11 -17.90
CA ALA A 165 -3.20 -0.45 -17.30
C ALA A 165 -3.41 -1.97 -17.23
N ALA A 166 -3.13 -2.69 -18.32
CA ALA A 166 -3.23 -4.17 -18.33
C ALA A 166 -2.33 -4.86 -17.30
N THR A 167 -1.12 -4.31 -17.03
CA THR A 167 -0.24 -4.86 -15.99
C THR A 167 -0.81 -4.60 -14.61
N ILE A 168 -1.36 -3.42 -14.36
CA ILE A 168 -2.03 -3.05 -13.11
C ILE A 168 -3.20 -3.99 -12.85
N ASP A 169 -4.06 -4.21 -13.85
CA ASP A 169 -5.21 -5.11 -13.75
C ASP A 169 -4.79 -6.54 -13.38
N MET A 170 -3.71 -7.05 -14.00
CA MET A 170 -3.14 -8.36 -13.67
C MET A 170 -2.65 -8.41 -12.21
N LEU A 171 -1.90 -7.40 -11.76
CA LEU A 171 -1.38 -7.32 -10.39
C LEU A 171 -2.53 -7.24 -9.37
N GLN A 172 -3.55 -6.42 -9.63
CA GLN A 172 -4.74 -6.29 -8.80
C GLN A 172 -5.52 -7.61 -8.69
N TYR A 173 -5.77 -8.25 -9.84
CA TYR A 173 -6.50 -9.52 -9.87
C TYR A 173 -5.78 -10.61 -9.07
N ILE A 174 -4.48 -10.78 -9.29
CA ILE A 174 -3.68 -11.80 -8.59
C ILE A 174 -3.64 -11.51 -7.09
N SER A 175 -3.38 -10.28 -6.69
CA SER A 175 -3.31 -9.89 -5.28
C SER A 175 -4.64 -10.07 -4.57
N SER A 176 -5.75 -9.64 -5.20
CA SER A 176 -7.11 -9.75 -4.64
C SER A 176 -7.66 -11.17 -4.54
N ASN A 177 -7.04 -12.13 -5.22
CA ASN A 177 -7.46 -13.54 -5.24
C ASN A 177 -6.34 -14.48 -4.78
N SER A 178 -5.31 -13.96 -4.13
CA SER A 178 -4.09 -14.73 -3.81
C SER A 178 -4.34 -15.92 -2.86
N GLU A 179 -5.37 -15.85 -2.02
CA GLU A 179 -5.79 -16.96 -1.17
C GLU A 179 -6.41 -18.13 -1.93
N LYS A 180 -6.90 -17.89 -3.15
CA LYS A 180 -7.51 -18.92 -3.99
C LYS A 180 -6.46 -19.77 -4.72
N PRO A 181 -6.82 -20.96 -5.24
CA PRO A 181 -5.92 -21.81 -6.03
C PRO A 181 -5.69 -21.22 -7.42
N LEU A 182 -4.97 -20.11 -7.52
CA LEU A 182 -4.62 -19.49 -8.78
C LEU A 182 -3.48 -20.24 -9.49
N THR A 183 -3.64 -20.45 -10.81
CA THR A 183 -2.60 -20.93 -11.70
C THR A 183 -2.36 -19.93 -12.84
N ALA A 184 -1.22 -20.04 -13.54
CA ALA A 184 -0.94 -19.20 -14.69
C ALA A 184 -1.99 -19.36 -15.78
N GLU A 185 -2.51 -20.58 -15.96
CA GLU A 185 -3.57 -20.92 -16.91
C GLU A 185 -4.89 -20.21 -16.55
N SER A 186 -5.30 -20.27 -15.27
CA SER A 186 -6.55 -19.65 -14.82
C SER A 186 -6.51 -18.13 -14.91
N VAL A 187 -5.36 -17.51 -14.61
CA VAL A 187 -5.18 -16.06 -14.74
C VAL A 187 -5.12 -15.65 -16.21
N ALA A 188 -4.38 -16.39 -17.04
CA ALA A 188 -4.34 -16.14 -18.48
C ALA A 188 -5.73 -16.20 -19.11
N ALA A 189 -6.52 -17.23 -18.79
CA ALA A 189 -7.89 -17.36 -19.27
C ALA A 189 -8.78 -16.19 -18.84
N HIS A 190 -8.64 -15.70 -17.59
CA HIS A 190 -9.39 -14.55 -17.10
C HIS A 190 -9.15 -13.28 -17.93
N PHE A 191 -7.92 -13.07 -18.42
CA PHE A 191 -7.57 -11.91 -19.25
C PHE A 191 -7.65 -12.18 -20.76
N GLY A 192 -8.14 -13.35 -21.20
CA GLY A 192 -8.21 -13.70 -22.62
C GLY A 192 -6.84 -13.97 -23.26
N TYR A 193 -5.84 -14.36 -22.47
CA TYR A 193 -4.47 -14.65 -22.94
C TYR A 193 -4.21 -16.15 -22.98
N THR A 194 -3.24 -16.56 -23.83
CA THR A 194 -2.66 -17.89 -23.69
C THR A 194 -1.70 -17.91 -22.49
N PRO A 195 -1.49 -19.06 -21.81
CA PRO A 195 -0.60 -19.16 -20.66
C PRO A 195 0.83 -18.71 -20.92
N ASN A 196 1.34 -19.03 -22.11
CA ASN A 196 2.69 -18.63 -22.51
C ASN A 196 2.81 -17.10 -22.72
N TYR A 197 1.82 -16.49 -23.37
CA TYR A 197 1.79 -15.05 -23.57
C TYR A 197 1.66 -14.30 -22.23
N PHE A 198 0.73 -14.74 -21.37
CA PHE A 198 0.58 -14.18 -20.03
C PHE A 198 1.90 -14.24 -19.24
N SER A 199 2.53 -15.41 -19.16
CA SER A 199 3.77 -15.60 -18.41
C SER A 199 4.89 -14.70 -18.91
N SER A 200 5.00 -14.56 -20.24
CA SER A 200 6.00 -13.71 -20.90
C SER A 200 5.77 -12.23 -20.63
N ILE A 201 4.53 -11.73 -20.87
CA ILE A 201 4.20 -10.32 -20.70
C ILE A 201 4.25 -9.92 -19.22
N PHE A 202 3.78 -10.77 -18.32
CA PHE A 202 3.82 -10.54 -16.87
C PHE A 202 5.26 -10.37 -16.40
N LYS A 203 6.15 -11.34 -16.76
CA LYS A 203 7.57 -11.26 -16.39
C LYS A 203 8.28 -10.07 -17.04
N LYS A 204 7.98 -9.75 -18.30
CA LYS A 204 8.55 -8.57 -18.99
C LYS A 204 8.15 -7.27 -18.30
N SER A 205 6.88 -7.13 -17.90
CA SER A 205 6.34 -5.91 -17.31
C SER A 205 6.73 -5.74 -15.85
N THR A 206 6.71 -6.83 -15.06
CA THR A 206 6.92 -6.79 -13.60
C THR A 206 8.35 -7.16 -13.18
N GLY A 207 9.09 -7.90 -14.04
CA GLY A 207 10.43 -8.44 -13.77
C GLY A 207 10.47 -9.69 -12.91
N VAL A 208 9.31 -10.17 -12.48
CA VAL A 208 9.18 -11.40 -11.69
C VAL A 208 8.21 -12.36 -12.35
N THR A 209 8.27 -13.64 -12.02
CA THR A 209 7.30 -14.62 -12.51
C THR A 209 5.98 -14.47 -11.77
N PHE A 210 4.88 -14.92 -12.37
CA PHE A 210 3.57 -15.01 -11.74
C PHE A 210 3.64 -15.72 -10.38
N LYS A 211 4.34 -16.85 -10.31
CA LYS A 211 4.47 -17.66 -9.08
C LYS A 211 5.22 -16.90 -7.96
N GLU A 212 6.24 -16.13 -8.30
CA GLU A 212 6.94 -15.28 -7.34
C GLU A 212 6.03 -14.18 -6.81
N TYR A 213 5.26 -13.53 -7.68
CA TYR A 213 4.32 -12.49 -7.27
C TYR A 213 3.17 -13.05 -6.43
N LEU A 214 2.57 -14.18 -6.82
CA LEU A 214 1.53 -14.85 -6.05
C LEU A 214 2.01 -15.23 -4.65
N ASN A 215 3.20 -15.81 -4.56
CA ASN A 215 3.80 -16.16 -3.27
C ASN A 215 4.06 -14.91 -2.40
N PHE A 216 4.51 -13.82 -3.01
CA PHE A 216 4.70 -12.56 -2.32
C PHE A 216 3.37 -12.04 -1.72
N CYS A 217 2.30 -12.00 -2.52
CA CYS A 217 0.97 -11.61 -2.03
C CYS A 217 0.51 -12.46 -0.85
N ARG A 218 0.71 -13.78 -0.94
CA ARG A 218 0.36 -14.73 0.13
C ARG A 218 1.15 -14.52 1.42
N VAL A 219 2.46 -14.23 1.32
CA VAL A 219 3.30 -13.94 2.49
C VAL A 219 2.86 -12.64 3.16
N VAL A 220 2.56 -11.59 2.39
CA VAL A 220 2.04 -10.33 2.94
C VAL A 220 0.70 -10.55 3.63
N SER A 221 -0.20 -11.35 3.02
CA SER A 221 -1.49 -11.70 3.64
C SER A 221 -1.31 -12.49 4.94
N TYR A 222 -0.35 -13.45 4.97
CA TYR A 222 -0.01 -14.22 6.16
C TYR A 222 0.44 -13.31 7.31
N GLN A 223 1.35 -12.39 7.06
CA GLN A 223 1.84 -11.48 8.10
C GLN A 223 0.72 -10.61 8.68
N ARG A 224 -0.10 -9.99 7.81
CA ARG A 224 -1.23 -9.18 8.24
C ARG A 224 -2.26 -9.96 9.04
N LEU A 225 -2.46 -11.23 8.69
CA LEU A 225 -3.36 -12.12 9.41
C LEU A 225 -2.81 -12.41 10.82
N ARG A 226 -1.52 -12.70 10.94
CA ARG A 226 -0.84 -12.94 12.22
C ARG A 226 -0.79 -11.69 13.11
N GLU A 227 -0.54 -10.51 12.54
CA GLU A 227 -0.58 -9.22 13.26
C GLU A 227 -1.97 -8.91 13.85
N ARG A 228 -3.03 -9.40 13.20
CA ARG A 228 -4.42 -9.18 13.66
C ARG A 228 -4.90 -10.23 14.64
N ASP A 229 -4.38 -11.42 14.56
CA ASP A 229 -4.78 -12.58 15.36
C ASP A 229 -3.55 -13.44 15.68
N GLU A 230 -2.88 -13.10 16.77
CA GLU A 230 -1.71 -13.83 17.27
C GLU A 230 -2.07 -15.25 17.75
N SER A 231 -3.33 -15.52 18.09
CA SER A 231 -3.80 -16.83 18.56
C SER A 231 -3.92 -17.87 17.43
N LEU A 232 -3.97 -17.42 16.17
CA LEU A 232 -4.10 -18.30 15.02
C LEU A 232 -2.84 -19.13 14.81
N SER A 233 -2.97 -20.43 14.64
CA SER A 233 -1.80 -21.29 14.39
C SER A 233 -1.10 -20.95 13.07
N VAL A 234 0.22 -21.21 13.00
CA VAL A 234 1.00 -21.02 11.76
C VAL A 234 0.40 -21.84 10.61
N VAL A 235 -0.10 -23.05 10.90
CA VAL A 235 -0.73 -23.93 9.90
C VAL A 235 -2.00 -23.32 9.35
N ASP A 236 -2.92 -22.90 10.23
CA ASP A 236 -4.21 -22.31 9.82
C ASP A 236 -4.01 -20.99 9.10
N ALA A 237 -3.08 -20.16 9.57
CA ALA A 237 -2.75 -18.89 8.91
C ALA A 237 -2.18 -19.11 7.50
N ALA A 238 -1.26 -20.08 7.34
CA ALA A 238 -0.71 -20.40 6.02
C ALA A 238 -1.79 -20.91 5.06
N GLU A 239 -2.67 -21.80 5.53
CA GLU A 239 -3.77 -22.34 4.72
C GLU A 239 -4.77 -21.26 4.29
N ARG A 240 -5.20 -20.38 5.21
CA ARG A 240 -6.08 -19.24 4.89
C ARG A 240 -5.48 -18.28 3.87
N CYS A 241 -4.14 -18.19 3.83
CA CYS A 241 -3.43 -17.36 2.84
C CYS A 241 -3.13 -18.10 1.52
N GLY A 242 -3.68 -19.29 1.33
CA GLY A 242 -3.58 -20.07 0.09
C GLY A 242 -2.30 -20.90 -0.04
N PHE A 243 -1.53 -21.10 1.04
CA PHE A 243 -0.42 -22.05 1.05
C PHE A 243 -0.95 -23.46 1.33
N GLY A 244 -0.63 -24.43 0.48
CA GLY A 244 -0.99 -25.84 0.69
C GLY A 244 -0.21 -26.53 1.81
N SER A 245 0.80 -25.87 2.39
CA SER A 245 1.55 -26.34 3.55
C SER A 245 2.48 -25.25 4.10
N VAL A 246 2.80 -25.31 5.39
CA VAL A 246 3.81 -24.47 6.06
C VAL A 246 5.17 -24.57 5.37
N LYS A 247 5.56 -25.76 4.89
CA LYS A 247 6.79 -25.95 4.11
C LYS A 247 6.82 -25.11 2.84
N THR A 248 5.66 -24.91 2.19
CA THR A 248 5.56 -24.05 1.00
C THR A 248 5.69 -22.58 1.37
N LEU A 249 5.08 -22.15 2.48
CA LEU A 249 5.25 -20.81 3.04
C LEU A 249 6.74 -20.52 3.30
N TYR A 250 7.44 -21.37 4.05
CA TYR A 250 8.87 -21.15 4.34
C TYR A 250 9.73 -21.11 3.08
N ARG A 251 9.45 -21.99 2.10
CA ARG A 251 10.15 -21.94 0.82
C ARG A 251 9.89 -20.63 0.06
N ALA A 252 8.67 -20.11 0.12
CA ALA A 252 8.34 -18.82 -0.47
C ALA A 252 9.12 -17.69 0.20
N CYS A 253 9.16 -17.64 1.52
CA CYS A 253 9.93 -16.67 2.29
C CYS A 253 11.44 -16.73 1.99
N LYS A 254 12.02 -17.94 1.91
CA LYS A 254 13.47 -18.15 1.72
C LYS A 254 13.96 -17.86 0.30
N ARG A 255 13.15 -18.06 -0.73
CA ARG A 255 13.54 -17.94 -2.15
C ARG A 255 13.65 -16.52 -2.68
N SER A 256 13.01 -15.56 -2.06
CA SER A 256 12.98 -14.18 -2.52
C SER A 256 13.84 -13.29 -1.64
N LYS A 257 14.86 -12.63 -2.23
CA LYS A 257 15.63 -11.58 -1.55
C LYS A 257 14.72 -10.46 -1.02
N ILE A 258 13.55 -10.27 -1.63
CA ILE A 258 12.54 -9.29 -1.24
C ILE A 258 11.80 -9.77 0.01
N MET A 259 11.67 -11.09 0.18
CA MET A 259 11.01 -11.72 1.34
C MET A 259 11.98 -12.02 2.49
N GLN A 260 13.27 -11.73 2.34
CA GLN A 260 14.26 -12.02 3.41
C GLN A 260 13.89 -11.30 4.71
N THR A 261 13.45 -10.04 4.61
CA THR A 261 12.97 -9.27 5.77
C THR A 261 11.73 -9.91 6.43
N TYR A 262 10.96 -10.68 5.68
CA TYR A 262 9.77 -11.38 6.16
C TYR A 262 10.05 -12.78 6.68
N TYR A 263 11.16 -13.39 6.23
CA TYR A 263 11.57 -14.70 6.68
C TYR A 263 11.86 -14.74 8.19
N ASP A 264 12.53 -13.69 8.67
CA ASP A 264 12.91 -13.58 10.09
C ASP A 264 11.68 -13.47 11.01
N VAL A 265 10.60 -12.83 10.55
CA VAL A 265 9.32 -12.75 11.28
C VAL A 265 8.65 -14.14 11.32
N VAL A 266 8.56 -14.82 10.18
CA VAL A 266 7.90 -16.14 10.09
C VAL A 266 8.65 -17.22 10.88
N VAL A 267 9.98 -17.17 10.90
CA VAL A 267 10.82 -18.16 11.64
C VAL A 267 10.81 -17.90 13.15
N ASN A 268 10.66 -16.66 13.59
CA ASN A 268 10.55 -16.33 15.01
C ASN A 268 9.20 -16.76 15.59
N ASP A 269 8.13 -16.82 14.78
CA ASP A 269 6.83 -17.36 15.18
C ASP A 269 6.86 -18.86 15.56
N GLU A 270 7.82 -19.66 15.04
CA GLU A 270 7.97 -21.08 15.43
C GLU A 270 8.70 -21.28 16.78
N LYS A 271 9.39 -20.24 17.28
CA LYS A 271 10.18 -20.32 18.51
C LYS A 271 9.48 -19.77 19.74
N SER A 272 8.30 -19.19 19.56
CA SER A 272 7.38 -18.73 20.61
C SER A 272 6.21 -19.70 20.78
#